data_57f95a3e359a149c26f7fd5b756935e1
#
_entry.id   57f95a3e359a149c26f7fd5b756935e1
#
_cell.length_a   1.000
_cell.length_b   1.000
_cell.length_c   1.000
_cell.angle_alpha   90.00
_cell.angle_beta   90.00
_cell.angle_gamma   90.00
#
_symmetry.space_group_name_H-M   'P 1'
#
loop_
_entity.id
_entity.type
_entity.pdbx_description
1 polymer ?
#
loop_
_entity_poly.entity_id
_entity_poly.type
_entity_poly.pdbx_seq_one_letter_code
_entity_poly.pdbx_strand_id
1 'polypeptide(L)'
;MHPDTMRLIDRWAGIPICFLTGVWSWIKSARSSKSDNYTKQDSPEIIVFIGLSEIGALVVAYPAIQEARKQFPNSCVYFITASEGAQTLELMGFGQEEILLINTSSLTGMLYDLVKIRRRFNCKRVSAIVLEPFIRISALLTLWIGASQRIGCYRFYNEGGFLGNLLTHRLVYNSHLHASQTYFALAKALLEPLSIEPLLKEKIPSQIRNRLKIDISADDQQILRNRLKLEHPEIALQKILLLNANASDIVPLRKWPMESFVELGKKLLKYPEITIIITGSEAEQQECEVLSRTINPDRVINFSGKTSFKELITLYSISDLLITNDSGPVHFASTTDIPILALFGPETPKIFGPMSPNAKVISTELACSPCISVFNQKKSSCNDNQCMKQISVKMVLNEVKKFLGK
;
A
#
# COMPACT_ATOMS: atom_id res chain seq x y z
N MET A 1 -16.81 -8.00 -2.74
CA MET A 1 -16.59 -9.34 -3.38
C MET A 1 -15.36 -9.97 -2.76
N HIS A 2 -15.38 -11.28 -2.43
CA HIS A 2 -14.24 -11.94 -1.77
C HIS A 2 -12.97 -11.87 -2.65
N PRO A 3 -11.78 -11.60 -2.09
CA PRO A 3 -10.54 -11.46 -2.87
C PRO A 3 -10.21 -12.66 -3.78
N ASP A 4 -10.50 -13.88 -3.34
CA ASP A 4 -10.27 -15.07 -4.16
C ASP A 4 -11.21 -15.17 -5.36
N THR A 5 -12.44 -14.67 -5.24
CA THR A 5 -13.37 -14.58 -6.38
C THR A 5 -12.86 -13.58 -7.42
N MET A 6 -12.33 -12.43 -6.98
CA MET A 6 -11.71 -11.46 -7.87
C MET A 6 -10.50 -12.04 -8.61
N ARG A 7 -9.64 -12.77 -7.89
CA ARG A 7 -8.48 -13.46 -8.48
C ARG A 7 -8.89 -14.56 -9.48
N LEU A 8 -9.98 -15.27 -9.21
CA LEU A 8 -10.52 -16.30 -10.10
C LEU A 8 -11.04 -15.67 -11.40
N ILE A 9 -11.79 -14.57 -11.28
CA ILE A 9 -12.28 -13.80 -12.44
C ILE A 9 -11.11 -13.25 -13.24
N ASP A 10 -10.10 -12.67 -12.58
CA ASP A 10 -8.89 -12.17 -13.24
C ASP A 10 -8.16 -13.29 -14.02
N ARG A 11 -8.10 -14.49 -13.46
CA ARG A 11 -7.44 -15.63 -14.11
C ARG A 11 -8.22 -16.18 -15.31
N TRP A 12 -9.53 -16.35 -15.19
CA TRP A 12 -10.34 -17.02 -16.22
C TRP A 12 -10.87 -16.06 -17.30
N ALA A 13 -11.36 -14.90 -16.91
CA ALA A 13 -11.87 -13.89 -17.83
C ALA A 13 -10.75 -12.92 -18.29
N GLY A 14 -9.83 -12.59 -17.40
CA GLY A 14 -8.79 -11.61 -17.67
C GLY A 14 -7.83 -12.02 -18.79
N ILE A 15 -7.43 -13.30 -18.88
CA ILE A 15 -6.53 -13.78 -19.93
C ILE A 15 -7.16 -13.67 -21.32
N PRO A 16 -8.37 -14.22 -21.59
CA PRO A 16 -9.04 -14.04 -22.88
C PRO A 16 -9.27 -12.58 -23.25
N ILE A 17 -9.69 -11.75 -22.29
CA ILE A 17 -9.92 -10.31 -22.50
C ILE A 17 -8.62 -9.62 -22.88
N CYS A 18 -7.51 -9.89 -22.19
CA CYS A 18 -6.19 -9.34 -22.54
C CYS A 18 -5.72 -9.78 -23.93
N PHE A 19 -6.00 -11.02 -24.32
CA PHE A 19 -5.66 -11.51 -25.64
C PHE A 19 -6.48 -10.79 -26.73
N LEU A 20 -7.81 -10.73 -26.59
CA LEU A 20 -8.70 -10.09 -27.54
C LEU A 20 -8.41 -8.59 -27.69
N THR A 21 -8.19 -7.89 -26.56
CA THR A 21 -7.82 -6.47 -26.57
C THR A 21 -6.43 -6.26 -27.17
N GLY A 22 -5.50 -7.22 -26.99
CA GLY A 22 -4.19 -7.23 -27.62
C GLY A 22 -4.30 -7.33 -29.15
N VAL A 23 -5.10 -8.26 -29.66
CA VAL A 23 -5.39 -8.41 -31.09
C VAL A 23 -6.04 -7.16 -31.65
N TRP A 24 -7.04 -6.61 -30.97
CA TRP A 24 -7.72 -5.38 -31.40
C TRP A 24 -6.75 -4.18 -31.45
N SER A 25 -5.91 -4.02 -30.45
CA SER A 25 -4.87 -2.97 -30.39
C SER A 25 -3.87 -3.13 -31.54
N TRP A 26 -3.46 -4.36 -31.87
CA TRP A 26 -2.59 -4.65 -33.00
C TRP A 26 -3.22 -4.29 -34.34
N ILE A 27 -4.50 -4.67 -34.57
CA ILE A 27 -5.24 -4.31 -35.79
C ILE A 27 -5.35 -2.80 -35.95
N LYS A 28 -5.61 -2.09 -34.85
CA LYS A 28 -5.71 -0.61 -34.85
C LYS A 28 -4.37 0.04 -35.17
N SER A 29 -3.27 -0.46 -34.61
CA SER A 29 -1.91 0.03 -34.88
C SER A 29 -1.50 -0.23 -36.34
N ALA A 30 -1.84 -1.40 -36.89
CA ALA A 30 -1.55 -1.74 -38.30
C ALA A 30 -2.30 -0.84 -39.30
N ARG A 31 -3.44 -0.26 -38.89
CA ARG A 31 -4.23 0.69 -39.70
C ARG A 31 -3.83 2.16 -39.52
N SER A 32 -3.05 2.46 -38.48
CA SER A 32 -2.59 3.83 -38.19
C SER A 32 -1.11 3.93 -38.61
N SER A 33 -0.86 4.60 -39.72
CA SER A 33 0.51 4.87 -40.20
C SER A 33 1.20 6.03 -39.46
N LYS A 34 0.69 6.46 -38.32
CA LYS A 34 1.32 7.49 -37.48
C LYS A 34 2.37 6.82 -36.60
N SER A 35 3.63 7.09 -36.91
CA SER A 35 4.77 6.93 -36.00
C SER A 35 4.43 7.66 -34.71
N ASP A 36 4.22 6.91 -33.62
CA ASP A 36 4.01 7.46 -32.27
C ASP A 36 5.33 7.99 -31.69
N ASN A 37 5.96 8.95 -32.38
CA ASN A 37 7.04 9.72 -31.82
C ASN A 37 6.42 10.76 -30.88
N TYR A 38 6.23 10.40 -29.61
CA TYR A 38 5.87 11.34 -28.57
C TYR A 38 6.99 12.36 -28.44
N THR A 39 6.72 13.60 -28.82
CA THR A 39 7.64 14.72 -28.61
C THR A 39 7.32 15.36 -27.26
N LYS A 40 8.27 16.13 -26.70
CA LYS A 40 8.02 16.94 -25.48
C LYS A 40 6.79 17.88 -25.61
N GLN A 41 6.33 18.15 -26.83
CA GLN A 41 5.15 18.94 -27.14
C GLN A 41 3.83 18.20 -26.84
N ASP A 42 3.87 16.87 -26.65
CA ASP A 42 2.67 16.04 -26.40
C ASP A 42 2.45 15.77 -24.90
N SER A 43 2.75 16.76 -24.04
CA SER A 43 2.53 16.63 -22.60
C SER A 43 1.09 16.20 -22.28
N PRO A 44 0.88 15.24 -21.35
CA PRO A 44 -0.44 14.83 -20.95
C PRO A 44 -1.21 15.99 -20.29
N GLU A 45 -2.50 16.11 -20.58
CA GLU A 45 -3.37 17.02 -19.83
C GLU A 45 -3.75 16.41 -18.47
N ILE A 46 -3.82 15.07 -18.46
CA ILE A 46 -4.23 14.30 -17.29
C ILE A 46 -3.24 13.15 -17.07
N ILE A 47 -2.81 13.00 -15.82
CA ILE A 47 -2.06 11.85 -15.33
C ILE A 47 -2.94 11.11 -14.33
N VAL A 48 -3.15 9.81 -14.54
CA VAL A 48 -3.98 8.98 -13.68
C VAL A 48 -3.13 7.89 -13.05
N PHE A 49 -3.05 7.86 -11.73
CA PHE A 49 -2.50 6.72 -10.99
C PHE A 49 -3.60 5.70 -10.70
N ILE A 50 -3.32 4.42 -10.86
CA ILE A 50 -4.26 3.33 -10.61
C ILE A 50 -3.69 2.38 -9.57
N GLY A 51 -4.41 2.26 -8.44
CA GLY A 51 -4.07 1.34 -7.35
C GLY A 51 -5.34 0.96 -6.59
N LEU A 52 -5.81 -0.28 -6.76
CA LEU A 52 -7.12 -0.72 -6.30
C LEU A 52 -7.08 -1.57 -5.03
N SER A 53 -5.97 -2.29 -4.79
CA SER A 53 -5.98 -3.41 -3.83
C SER A 53 -5.26 -3.14 -2.51
N GLU A 54 -4.35 -2.18 -2.45
CA GLU A 54 -3.49 -1.99 -1.27
C GLU A 54 -3.41 -0.52 -0.85
N ILE A 55 -4.09 -0.18 0.24
CA ILE A 55 -4.11 1.19 0.77
C ILE A 55 -2.70 1.65 1.18
N GLY A 56 -1.89 0.76 1.76
CA GLY A 56 -0.49 1.07 2.11
C GLY A 56 0.38 1.43 0.89
N ALA A 57 0.09 0.84 -0.27
CA ALA A 57 0.80 1.15 -1.51
C ALA A 57 0.57 2.60 -1.98
N LEU A 58 -0.57 3.22 -1.62
CA LEU A 58 -0.85 4.62 -1.93
C LEU A 58 0.17 5.56 -1.27
N VAL A 59 0.47 5.32 0.01
CA VAL A 59 1.49 6.08 0.76
C VAL A 59 2.87 5.87 0.15
N VAL A 60 3.19 4.62 -0.22
CA VAL A 60 4.48 4.26 -0.85
C VAL A 60 4.63 4.90 -2.23
N ALA A 61 3.52 5.19 -2.93
CA ALA A 61 3.51 5.83 -4.25
C ALA A 61 3.71 7.36 -4.19
N TYR A 62 3.68 7.98 -3.02
CA TYR A 62 3.81 9.45 -2.89
C TYR A 62 5.00 10.05 -3.65
N PRO A 63 6.24 9.48 -3.60
CA PRO A 63 7.36 10.00 -4.38
C PRO A 63 7.12 9.99 -5.90
N ALA A 64 6.43 8.98 -6.41
CA ALA A 64 6.07 8.88 -7.82
C ALA A 64 5.06 9.96 -8.23
N ILE A 65 4.09 10.24 -7.36
CA ILE A 65 3.11 11.30 -7.56
C ILE A 65 3.81 12.66 -7.60
N GLN A 66 4.73 12.91 -6.67
CA GLN A 66 5.50 14.16 -6.65
C GLN A 66 6.39 14.30 -7.89
N GLU A 67 7.02 13.21 -8.34
CA GLU A 67 7.82 13.22 -9.56
C GLU A 67 6.95 13.52 -10.80
N ALA A 68 5.77 12.93 -10.91
CA ALA A 68 4.85 13.23 -12.01
C ALA A 68 4.39 14.71 -12.01
N ARG A 69 4.02 15.23 -10.83
CA ARG A 69 3.65 16.64 -10.67
C ARG A 69 4.81 17.60 -11.03
N LYS A 70 6.05 17.22 -10.69
CA LYS A 70 7.26 17.99 -11.04
C LYS A 70 7.55 17.98 -12.54
N GLN A 71 7.41 16.81 -13.18
CA GLN A 71 7.65 16.67 -14.62
C GLN A 71 6.60 17.39 -15.46
N PHE A 72 5.35 17.39 -14.99
CA PHE A 72 4.18 17.92 -15.71
C PHE A 72 3.37 18.87 -14.82
N PRO A 73 3.89 20.07 -14.53
CA PRO A 73 3.25 21.00 -13.59
C PRO A 73 1.88 21.53 -14.04
N ASN A 74 1.58 21.44 -15.32
CA ASN A 74 0.31 21.87 -15.90
C ASN A 74 -0.71 20.71 -16.07
N SER A 75 -0.33 19.49 -15.72
CA SER A 75 -1.22 18.33 -15.81
C SER A 75 -2.06 18.17 -14.55
N CYS A 76 -3.33 17.84 -14.70
CA CYS A 76 -4.16 17.42 -13.58
C CYS A 76 -3.81 15.98 -13.19
N VAL A 77 -3.59 15.74 -11.91
CA VAL A 77 -3.27 14.40 -11.39
C VAL A 77 -4.47 13.81 -10.70
N TYR A 78 -4.95 12.68 -11.20
CA TYR A 78 -6.06 11.91 -10.64
C TYR A 78 -5.58 10.59 -10.08
N PHE A 79 -6.36 10.03 -9.17
CA PHE A 79 -6.13 8.70 -8.63
C PHE A 79 -7.38 7.84 -8.75
N ILE A 80 -7.26 6.64 -9.32
CA ILE A 80 -8.32 5.62 -9.33
C ILE A 80 -8.00 4.58 -8.26
N THR A 81 -8.92 4.44 -7.29
CA THR A 81 -8.78 3.51 -6.17
C THR A 81 -10.12 2.92 -5.73
N ALA A 82 -10.11 1.94 -4.85
CA ALA A 82 -11.31 1.49 -4.14
C ALA A 82 -11.70 2.47 -3.02
N SER A 83 -12.91 2.33 -2.48
CA SER A 83 -13.47 3.24 -1.47
C SER A 83 -12.59 3.42 -0.24
N GLU A 84 -11.91 2.37 0.16
CA GLU A 84 -11.05 2.33 1.34
C GLU A 84 -9.80 3.21 1.21
N GLY A 85 -9.39 3.53 -0.02
CA GLY A 85 -8.23 4.37 -0.31
C GLY A 85 -8.50 5.89 -0.23
N ALA A 86 -9.77 6.31 -0.23
CA ALA A 86 -10.17 7.71 -0.33
C ALA A 86 -9.54 8.59 0.77
N GLN A 87 -9.73 8.20 2.02
CA GLN A 87 -9.22 8.97 3.17
C GLN A 87 -7.69 9.12 3.16
N THR A 88 -6.99 8.09 2.69
CA THR A 88 -5.52 8.16 2.54
C THR A 88 -5.12 9.20 1.51
N LEU A 89 -5.79 9.23 0.36
CA LEU A 89 -5.51 10.19 -0.71
C LEU A 89 -5.88 11.62 -0.31
N GLU A 90 -6.97 11.82 0.41
CA GLU A 90 -7.34 13.14 0.98
C GLU A 90 -6.23 13.67 1.90
N LEU A 91 -5.69 12.84 2.80
CA LEU A 91 -4.55 13.21 3.65
C LEU A 91 -3.25 13.42 2.87
N MET A 92 -3.13 12.83 1.68
CA MET A 92 -2.01 13.09 0.75
C MET A 92 -2.19 14.39 -0.04
N GLY A 93 -3.28 15.14 0.19
CA GLY A 93 -3.56 16.42 -0.43
C GLY A 93 -4.26 16.33 -1.79
N PHE A 94 -4.94 15.21 -2.08
CA PHE A 94 -5.85 15.13 -3.23
C PHE A 94 -7.20 15.74 -2.88
N GLY A 95 -7.73 16.57 -3.80
CA GLY A 95 -9.12 17.02 -3.73
C GLY A 95 -10.09 15.86 -4.02
N GLN A 96 -11.31 15.94 -3.46
CA GLN A 96 -12.33 14.89 -3.66
C GLN A 96 -12.63 14.63 -5.14
N GLU A 97 -12.52 15.65 -5.98
CA GLU A 97 -12.72 15.54 -7.43
C GLU A 97 -11.55 14.87 -8.16
N GLU A 98 -10.37 14.81 -7.54
CA GLU A 98 -9.18 14.13 -8.08
C GLU A 98 -9.16 12.63 -7.72
N ILE A 99 -9.99 12.23 -6.74
CA ILE A 99 -10.11 10.84 -6.28
C ILE A 99 -11.29 10.19 -7.00
N LEU A 100 -10.99 9.19 -7.80
CA LEU A 100 -11.99 8.47 -8.59
C LEU A 100 -12.17 7.07 -7.98
N LEU A 101 -13.32 6.88 -7.34
CA LEU A 101 -13.61 5.64 -6.63
C LEU A 101 -14.24 4.61 -7.57
N ILE A 102 -13.83 3.37 -7.41
CA ILE A 102 -14.47 2.20 -8.04
C ILE A 102 -15.12 1.37 -6.95
N ASN A 103 -16.42 1.15 -7.08
CA ASN A 103 -17.17 0.27 -6.21
C ASN A 103 -16.83 -1.19 -6.52
N THR A 104 -16.06 -1.83 -5.63
CA THR A 104 -15.67 -3.24 -5.77
C THR A 104 -16.67 -4.21 -5.14
N SER A 105 -17.73 -3.71 -4.47
CA SER A 105 -18.71 -4.55 -3.77
C SER A 105 -19.80 -5.09 -4.71
N SER A 106 -20.11 -4.38 -5.81
CA SER A 106 -21.13 -4.78 -6.79
C SER A 106 -20.68 -4.57 -8.23
N LEU A 107 -21.02 -5.52 -9.12
CA LEU A 107 -20.70 -5.44 -10.56
C LEU A 107 -21.40 -4.25 -11.24
N THR A 108 -22.65 -3.98 -10.89
CA THR A 108 -23.43 -2.87 -11.45
C THR A 108 -22.84 -1.52 -11.02
N GLY A 109 -22.48 -1.38 -9.74
CA GLY A 109 -21.79 -0.20 -9.21
C GLY A 109 -20.45 0.02 -9.90
N MET A 110 -19.66 -1.04 -10.06
CA MET A 110 -18.37 -0.98 -10.76
C MET A 110 -18.55 -0.49 -12.21
N LEU A 111 -19.50 -1.05 -12.96
CA LEU A 111 -19.78 -0.65 -14.35
C LEU A 111 -20.25 0.82 -14.44
N TYR A 112 -21.09 1.26 -13.51
CA TYR A 112 -21.52 2.65 -13.44
C TYR A 112 -20.33 3.60 -13.23
N ASP A 113 -19.45 3.29 -12.27
CA ASP A 113 -18.27 4.09 -11.97
C ASP A 113 -17.30 4.12 -13.16
N LEU A 114 -17.09 2.98 -13.82
CA LEU A 114 -16.26 2.89 -15.02
C LEU A 114 -16.76 3.80 -16.15
N VAL A 115 -18.08 3.84 -16.38
CA VAL A 115 -18.68 4.72 -17.40
C VAL A 115 -18.52 6.19 -17.00
N LYS A 116 -18.75 6.52 -15.71
CA LYS A 116 -18.58 7.88 -15.19
C LYS A 116 -17.13 8.37 -15.35
N ILE A 117 -16.14 7.54 -14.98
CA ILE A 117 -14.72 7.85 -15.12
C ILE A 117 -14.37 8.05 -16.60
N ARG A 118 -14.83 7.16 -17.48
CA ARG A 118 -14.57 7.26 -18.93
C ARG A 118 -15.08 8.58 -19.52
N ARG A 119 -16.29 9.01 -19.14
CA ARG A 119 -16.88 10.27 -19.61
C ARG A 119 -16.10 11.49 -19.15
N ARG A 120 -15.51 11.46 -17.95
CA ARG A 120 -14.70 12.55 -17.38
C ARG A 120 -13.44 12.84 -18.18
N PHE A 121 -12.86 11.80 -18.81
CA PHE A 121 -11.62 11.90 -19.57
C PHE A 121 -11.81 11.97 -21.08
N ASN A 122 -13.05 12.05 -21.55
CA ASN A 122 -13.34 12.10 -22.98
C ASN A 122 -12.67 13.32 -23.66
N CYS A 123 -12.07 13.09 -24.83
CA CYS A 123 -11.36 14.09 -25.63
C CYS A 123 -10.12 14.73 -24.97
N LYS A 124 -9.60 14.16 -23.87
CA LYS A 124 -8.38 14.64 -23.20
C LYS A 124 -7.19 13.71 -23.46
N ARG A 125 -5.98 14.26 -23.41
CA ARG A 125 -4.75 13.47 -23.48
C ARG A 125 -4.44 12.89 -22.10
N VAL A 126 -4.71 11.60 -21.95
CA VAL A 126 -4.57 10.89 -20.68
C VAL A 126 -3.35 10.00 -20.70
N SER A 127 -2.51 10.09 -19.66
CA SER A 127 -1.46 9.13 -19.33
C SER A 127 -1.84 8.39 -18.05
N ALA A 128 -1.72 7.07 -18.04
CA ALA A 128 -2.10 6.23 -16.90
C ALA A 128 -0.92 5.42 -16.39
N ILE A 129 -0.70 5.43 -15.09
CA ILE A 129 0.36 4.71 -14.38
C ILE A 129 -0.28 3.64 -13.50
N VAL A 130 0.03 2.37 -13.79
CA VAL A 130 -0.45 1.22 -13.02
C VAL A 130 0.54 0.90 -11.91
N LEU A 131 0.13 1.08 -10.66
CA LEU A 131 0.97 0.80 -9.48
C LEU A 131 1.04 -0.69 -9.13
N GLU A 132 0.07 -1.47 -9.60
CA GLU A 132 -0.07 -2.90 -9.28
C GLU A 132 0.59 -3.77 -10.36
N PRO A 133 1.78 -4.33 -10.11
CA PRO A 133 2.47 -5.14 -11.10
C PRO A 133 1.64 -6.37 -11.50
N PHE A 134 1.51 -6.59 -12.81
CA PHE A 134 0.87 -7.77 -13.41
C PHE A 134 -0.63 -7.96 -13.11
N ILE A 135 -1.33 -6.96 -12.55
CA ILE A 135 -2.77 -7.01 -12.31
C ILE A 135 -3.51 -6.58 -13.58
N ARG A 136 -4.31 -7.49 -14.14
CA ARG A 136 -5.00 -7.30 -15.43
C ARG A 136 -6.07 -6.23 -15.37
N ILE A 137 -6.85 -6.21 -14.30
CA ILE A 137 -7.95 -5.24 -14.14
C ILE A 137 -7.40 -3.80 -14.17
N SER A 138 -6.31 -3.53 -13.48
CA SER A 138 -5.68 -2.22 -13.44
C SER A 138 -5.10 -1.82 -14.81
N ALA A 139 -4.53 -2.79 -15.55
CA ALA A 139 -4.07 -2.57 -16.92
C ALA A 139 -5.23 -2.34 -17.91
N LEU A 140 -6.34 -3.09 -17.79
CA LEU A 140 -7.55 -2.90 -18.60
C LEU A 140 -8.19 -1.53 -18.35
N LEU A 141 -8.18 -1.04 -17.11
CA LEU A 141 -8.66 0.30 -16.79
C LEU A 141 -7.93 1.38 -17.58
N THR A 142 -6.63 1.25 -17.80
CA THR A 142 -5.87 2.23 -18.60
C THR A 142 -6.41 2.34 -20.03
N LEU A 143 -6.76 1.21 -20.63
CA LEU A 143 -7.37 1.17 -21.96
C LEU A 143 -8.81 1.72 -21.95
N TRP A 144 -9.58 1.33 -20.93
CA TRP A 144 -10.97 1.77 -20.77
C TRP A 144 -11.10 3.29 -20.65
N ILE A 145 -10.26 3.93 -19.83
CA ILE A 145 -10.25 5.40 -19.69
C ILE A 145 -9.71 6.13 -20.91
N GLY A 146 -9.20 5.39 -21.91
CA GLY A 146 -8.67 5.92 -23.16
C GLY A 146 -7.29 6.53 -23.04
N ALA A 147 -6.49 6.06 -22.09
CA ALA A 147 -5.12 6.52 -21.94
C ALA A 147 -4.29 6.21 -23.18
N SER A 148 -3.62 7.24 -23.72
CA SER A 148 -2.68 7.13 -24.83
C SER A 148 -1.35 6.55 -24.39
N GLN A 149 -0.85 6.99 -23.23
CA GLN A 149 0.31 6.41 -22.56
C GLN A 149 -0.18 5.53 -21.40
N ARG A 150 0.19 4.27 -21.40
CA ARG A 150 -0.21 3.28 -20.41
C ARG A 150 1.05 2.63 -19.85
N ILE A 151 1.43 3.09 -18.67
CA ILE A 151 2.72 2.79 -18.02
C ILE A 151 2.51 1.73 -16.96
N GLY A 152 3.37 0.71 -16.93
CA GLY A 152 3.32 -0.32 -15.89
C GLY A 152 4.44 -1.34 -16.01
N CYS A 153 4.53 -2.19 -15.00
CA CYS A 153 5.43 -3.33 -15.03
C CYS A 153 4.91 -4.39 -16.01
N TYR A 154 5.78 -4.86 -16.88
CA TYR A 154 5.46 -5.83 -17.93
C TYR A 154 6.30 -7.08 -17.80
N ARG A 155 5.71 -8.21 -18.11
CA ARG A 155 6.45 -9.48 -18.21
C ARG A 155 7.07 -9.62 -19.58
N PHE A 156 8.36 -9.63 -19.65
CA PHE A 156 9.09 -9.83 -20.92
C PHE A 156 9.29 -11.31 -21.23
N TYR A 157 9.31 -12.16 -20.22
CA TYR A 157 9.40 -13.62 -20.35
C TYR A 157 8.18 -14.26 -19.69
N ASN A 158 8.34 -15.11 -18.71
CA ASN A 158 7.22 -15.78 -18.03
C ASN A 158 7.03 -15.36 -16.57
N GLU A 159 7.66 -14.28 -16.15
CA GLU A 159 7.53 -13.69 -14.83
C GLU A 159 6.21 -12.91 -14.67
N GLY A 160 5.31 -13.40 -13.87
CA GLY A 160 4.06 -12.68 -13.55
C GLY A 160 2.91 -12.89 -14.54
N GLY A 161 1.85 -12.09 -14.38
CA GLY A 161 0.60 -12.23 -15.13
C GLY A 161 0.67 -11.76 -16.58
N PHE A 162 0.03 -12.47 -17.48
CA PHE A 162 -0.08 -12.06 -18.88
C PHE A 162 -0.97 -10.83 -19.05
N LEU A 163 -0.44 -9.77 -19.66
CA LEU A 163 -1.11 -8.49 -19.90
C LEU A 163 -1.36 -8.20 -21.40
N GLY A 164 -0.93 -9.07 -22.31
CA GLY A 164 -1.03 -8.79 -23.74
C GLY A 164 -0.37 -7.47 -24.12
N ASN A 165 -1.00 -6.69 -24.99
CA ASN A 165 -0.54 -5.37 -25.44
C ASN A 165 -1.25 -4.21 -24.72
N LEU A 166 -1.70 -4.42 -23.48
CA LEU A 166 -2.41 -3.38 -22.75
C LEU A 166 -1.53 -2.18 -22.40
N LEU A 167 -0.26 -2.41 -22.11
CA LEU A 167 0.69 -1.35 -21.77
C LEU A 167 1.46 -0.86 -23.00
N THR A 168 1.64 0.46 -23.10
CA THR A 168 2.48 1.10 -24.13
C THR A 168 3.91 1.29 -23.64
N HIS A 169 4.05 1.72 -22.38
CA HIS A 169 5.32 1.95 -21.71
C HIS A 169 5.58 0.77 -20.75
N ARG A 170 6.52 -0.07 -21.10
CA ARG A 170 6.77 -1.37 -20.47
C ARG A 170 8.06 -1.35 -19.67
N LEU A 171 7.96 -1.45 -18.36
CA LEU A 171 9.09 -1.54 -17.46
C LEU A 171 9.28 -2.97 -16.95
N VAL A 172 10.53 -3.35 -16.74
CA VAL A 172 10.86 -4.58 -16.00
C VAL A 172 10.50 -4.37 -14.54
N TYR A 173 9.82 -5.33 -13.94
CA TYR A 173 9.68 -5.37 -12.49
C TYR A 173 10.99 -5.87 -11.87
N ASN A 174 11.70 -4.96 -11.20
CA ASN A 174 12.94 -5.30 -10.50
C ASN A 174 12.67 -5.61 -9.03
N SER A 175 12.71 -6.89 -8.66
CA SER A 175 12.47 -7.36 -7.29
C SER A 175 13.57 -6.99 -6.28
N HIS A 176 14.63 -6.32 -6.71
CA HIS A 176 15.68 -5.78 -5.84
C HIS A 176 15.46 -4.32 -5.46
N LEU A 177 14.47 -3.65 -6.06
CA LEU A 177 14.07 -2.28 -5.74
C LEU A 177 12.94 -2.28 -4.72
N HIS A 178 12.96 -1.27 -3.84
CA HIS A 178 11.81 -0.98 -2.99
C HIS A 178 10.61 -0.54 -3.85
N ALA A 179 9.38 -0.82 -3.39
CA ALA A 179 8.17 -0.49 -4.14
C ALA A 179 8.09 1.01 -4.50
N SER A 180 8.53 1.91 -3.60
CA SER A 180 8.60 3.35 -3.89
C SER A 180 9.54 3.68 -5.05
N GLN A 181 10.65 2.94 -5.19
CA GLN A 181 11.59 3.10 -6.31
C GLN A 181 10.97 2.59 -7.61
N THR A 182 10.25 1.48 -7.56
CA THR A 182 9.50 0.96 -8.71
C THR A 182 8.45 1.95 -9.17
N TYR A 183 7.64 2.50 -8.24
CA TYR A 183 6.64 3.50 -8.57
C TYR A 183 7.24 4.80 -9.11
N PHE A 184 8.34 5.24 -8.52
CA PHE A 184 9.10 6.39 -9.03
C PHE A 184 9.61 6.18 -10.45
N ALA A 185 10.12 4.97 -10.75
CA ALA A 185 10.54 4.59 -12.10
C ALA A 185 9.38 4.61 -13.11
N LEU A 186 8.18 4.17 -12.70
CA LEU A 186 6.99 4.26 -13.54
C LEU A 186 6.63 5.71 -13.89
N ALA A 187 6.72 6.64 -12.93
CA ALA A 187 6.49 8.06 -13.19
C ALA A 187 7.55 8.66 -14.12
N LYS A 188 8.82 8.30 -13.94
CA LYS A 188 9.92 8.72 -14.82
C LYS A 188 9.72 8.27 -16.26
N ALA A 189 9.18 7.08 -16.45
CA ALA A 189 8.96 6.50 -17.78
C ALA A 189 7.94 7.24 -18.65
N LEU A 190 7.19 8.21 -18.10
CA LEU A 190 6.31 9.08 -18.89
C LEU A 190 7.06 9.89 -19.97
N LEU A 191 8.34 10.16 -19.77
CA LEU A 191 9.18 10.93 -20.70
C LEU A 191 10.03 10.06 -21.64
N GLU A 192 10.03 8.76 -21.45
CA GLU A 192 10.89 7.85 -22.18
C GLU A 192 10.38 7.58 -23.61
N PRO A 193 11.27 7.58 -24.60
CA PRO A 193 10.90 7.21 -25.96
C PRO A 193 10.61 5.70 -26.06
N LEU A 194 9.57 5.32 -26.82
CA LEU A 194 9.16 3.92 -27.00
C LEU A 194 10.17 3.07 -27.81
N SER A 195 11.22 3.68 -28.36
CA SER A 195 12.27 3.00 -29.12
C SER A 195 13.22 2.16 -28.25
N ILE A 196 13.15 2.34 -26.92
CA ILE A 196 14.01 1.63 -25.96
C ILE A 196 13.20 0.55 -25.25
N GLU A 197 13.65 -0.70 -25.28
CA GLU A 197 13.01 -1.82 -24.58
C GLU A 197 14.05 -2.63 -23.78
N PRO A 198 13.80 -2.99 -22.51
CA PRO A 198 12.77 -2.41 -21.63
C PRO A 198 13.06 -0.93 -21.34
N LEU A 199 12.02 -0.17 -21.07
CA LEU A 199 12.12 1.26 -20.80
C LEU A 199 12.93 1.57 -19.53
N LEU A 200 13.43 2.80 -19.48
CA LEU A 200 14.13 3.42 -18.39
C LEU A 200 15.48 2.77 -18.04
N LYS A 201 16.53 3.23 -18.69
CA LYS A 201 17.93 2.80 -18.47
C LYS A 201 18.67 3.70 -17.46
N GLU A 202 17.92 4.45 -16.64
CA GLU A 202 18.47 5.34 -15.64
C GLU A 202 18.69 4.66 -14.28
N LYS A 203 19.61 5.21 -13.50
CA LYS A 203 19.78 4.83 -12.10
C LYS A 203 18.65 5.45 -11.26
N ILE A 204 17.87 4.61 -10.59
CA ILE A 204 16.91 5.06 -9.60
C ILE A 204 17.63 5.30 -8.27
N PRO A 205 17.39 6.43 -7.58
CA PRO A 205 18.02 6.69 -6.29
C PRO A 205 17.77 5.55 -5.30
N SER A 206 18.83 5.13 -4.58
CA SER A 206 18.75 4.03 -3.60
C SER A 206 17.86 4.39 -2.40
N GLN A 207 17.76 5.68 -2.10
CA GLN A 207 16.83 6.21 -1.10
C GLN A 207 15.96 7.28 -1.75
N ILE A 208 14.66 7.04 -1.78
CA ILE A 208 13.69 8.04 -2.17
C ILE A 208 13.36 8.84 -0.93
N ARG A 209 13.99 10.04 -0.81
CA ARG A 209 13.93 10.87 0.40
C ARG A 209 12.57 11.53 0.64
N ASN A 210 11.75 11.64 -0.39
CA ASN A 210 10.45 12.31 -0.30
C ASN A 210 9.36 11.35 0.18
N ARG A 211 9.47 10.86 1.42
CA ARG A 211 8.32 10.16 2.04
C ARG A 211 7.22 11.17 2.35
N LEU A 212 5.99 10.73 2.30
CA LEU A 212 4.88 11.52 2.79
C LEU A 212 5.09 11.78 4.29
N LYS A 213 5.04 13.03 4.69
CA LYS A 213 4.87 13.45 6.08
C LYS A 213 3.53 14.13 6.21
N ILE A 214 2.76 13.72 7.20
CA ILE A 214 1.48 14.33 7.55
C ILE A 214 1.69 15.11 8.82
N ASP A 215 1.57 16.43 8.72
CA ASP A 215 1.65 17.31 9.87
C ASP A 215 0.31 17.29 10.63
N ILE A 216 0.37 16.88 11.88
CA ILE A 216 -0.79 16.85 12.78
C ILE A 216 -0.70 18.07 13.70
N SER A 217 -1.79 18.83 13.77
CA SER A 217 -1.86 20.01 14.61
C SER A 217 -1.75 19.64 16.10
N ALA A 218 -1.20 20.57 16.90
CA ALA A 218 -1.15 20.39 18.35
C ALA A 218 -2.56 20.27 18.96
N ASP A 219 -3.56 20.93 18.36
CA ASP A 219 -4.95 20.86 18.80
C ASP A 219 -5.54 19.46 18.57
N ASP A 220 -5.33 18.86 17.37
CA ASP A 220 -5.78 17.49 17.10
C ASP A 220 -5.14 16.49 18.08
N GLN A 221 -3.84 16.65 18.37
CA GLN A 221 -3.15 15.82 19.36
C GLN A 221 -3.73 15.98 20.76
N GLN A 222 -4.03 17.22 21.17
CA GLN A 222 -4.59 17.49 22.49
C GLN A 222 -6.03 16.99 22.63
N ILE A 223 -6.84 17.12 21.57
CA ILE A 223 -8.21 16.58 21.52
C ILE A 223 -8.17 15.06 21.72
N LEU A 224 -7.28 14.35 20.98
CA LEU A 224 -7.18 12.90 21.10
C LEU A 224 -6.66 12.47 22.49
N ARG A 225 -5.68 13.19 23.06
CA ARG A 225 -5.20 12.92 24.43
C ARG A 225 -6.31 13.12 25.47
N ASN A 226 -7.13 14.16 25.31
CA ASN A 226 -8.25 14.43 26.22
C ASN A 226 -9.32 13.34 26.09
N ARG A 227 -9.64 12.90 24.88
CA ARG A 227 -10.56 11.79 24.64
C ARG A 227 -10.06 10.50 25.33
N LEU A 228 -8.79 10.13 25.14
CA LEU A 228 -8.21 8.95 25.79
C LEU A 228 -8.27 9.04 27.32
N LYS A 229 -7.99 10.21 27.90
CA LYS A 229 -8.09 10.43 29.36
C LYS A 229 -9.52 10.37 29.87
N LEU A 230 -10.49 10.85 29.09
CA LEU A 230 -11.90 10.85 29.45
C LEU A 230 -12.49 9.43 29.40
N GLU A 231 -12.14 8.67 28.37
CA GLU A 231 -12.60 7.28 28.20
C GLU A 231 -11.90 6.29 29.14
N HIS A 232 -10.65 6.61 29.57
CA HIS A 232 -9.80 5.75 30.40
C HIS A 232 -9.09 6.56 31.49
N PRO A 233 -9.83 7.14 32.46
CA PRO A 233 -9.27 8.04 33.48
C PRO A 233 -8.27 7.34 34.42
N GLU A 234 -8.40 6.03 34.60
CA GLU A 234 -7.53 5.20 35.44
C GLU A 234 -6.16 4.90 34.81
N ILE A 235 -6.01 5.15 33.49
CA ILE A 235 -4.79 4.81 32.76
C ILE A 235 -3.88 6.03 32.64
N ALA A 236 -2.66 5.90 33.16
CA ALA A 236 -1.64 6.93 33.03
C ALA A 236 -1.00 6.88 31.63
N LEU A 237 -1.27 7.87 30.78
CA LEU A 237 -0.74 7.97 29.42
C LEU A 237 0.68 8.56 29.41
N GLN A 238 1.65 7.88 30.06
CA GLN A 238 3.03 8.36 30.14
C GLN A 238 3.84 7.91 28.93
N LYS A 239 3.88 6.59 28.64
CA LYS A 239 4.48 6.00 27.43
C LYS A 239 3.45 5.14 26.73
N ILE A 240 3.06 5.54 25.53
CA ILE A 240 2.03 4.87 24.74
C ILE A 240 2.70 3.94 23.71
N LEU A 241 2.52 2.63 23.88
CA LEU A 241 2.92 1.63 22.93
C LEU A 241 1.72 1.10 22.17
N LEU A 242 1.78 1.17 20.86
CA LEU A 242 0.73 0.66 19.99
C LEU A 242 1.04 -0.79 19.57
N LEU A 243 0.06 -1.66 19.70
CA LEU A 243 0.10 -3.02 19.15
C LEU A 243 -0.91 -3.14 18.03
N ASN A 244 -0.46 -3.52 16.83
CA ASN A 244 -1.32 -3.95 15.75
C ASN A 244 -1.01 -5.42 15.42
N ALA A 245 -1.82 -6.31 15.99
CA ALA A 245 -1.60 -7.76 15.89
C ALA A 245 -2.16 -8.35 14.59
N ASN A 246 -2.90 -7.57 13.83
CA ASN A 246 -3.61 -8.06 12.67
C ASN A 246 -2.78 -7.90 11.38
N ALA A 247 -3.20 -8.64 10.37
CA ALA A 247 -2.79 -8.47 9.00
C ALA A 247 -4.02 -8.73 8.14
N SER A 248 -4.08 -8.13 6.95
CA SER A 248 -5.19 -8.32 6.03
C SER A 248 -5.50 -9.82 5.81
N ASP A 249 -6.77 -10.17 5.74
CA ASP A 249 -7.24 -11.55 5.41
C ASP A 249 -6.82 -11.98 4.00
N ILE A 250 -6.33 -11.05 3.17
CA ILE A 250 -5.71 -11.36 1.87
C ILE A 250 -4.48 -12.25 2.05
N VAL A 251 -3.69 -12.02 3.14
CA VAL A 251 -2.48 -12.78 3.44
C VAL A 251 -2.35 -13.02 4.95
N PRO A 252 -3.14 -13.94 5.52
CA PRO A 252 -3.14 -14.21 6.96
C PRO A 252 -1.80 -14.79 7.47
N LEU A 253 -0.98 -15.34 6.58
CA LEU A 253 0.37 -15.85 6.90
C LEU A 253 1.32 -14.79 7.46
N ARG A 254 1.00 -13.49 7.33
CA ARG A 254 1.78 -12.38 7.89
C ARG A 254 1.54 -12.19 9.40
N LYS A 255 0.52 -12.80 9.97
CA LYS A 255 0.19 -12.64 11.40
C LYS A 255 1.26 -13.33 12.26
N TRP A 256 1.88 -12.57 13.16
CA TRP A 256 2.65 -13.13 14.27
C TRP A 256 1.68 -13.82 15.24
N PRO A 257 2.04 -14.94 15.89
CA PRO A 257 1.12 -15.65 16.78
C PRO A 257 0.50 -14.73 17.84
N MET A 258 -0.80 -14.86 18.05
CA MET A 258 -1.54 -14.06 19.04
C MET A 258 -0.97 -14.25 20.45
N GLU A 259 -0.59 -15.47 20.79
CA GLU A 259 0.04 -15.83 22.08
C GLU A 259 1.35 -15.06 22.30
N SER A 260 2.09 -14.78 21.20
CA SER A 260 3.32 -14.02 21.28
C SER A 260 3.05 -12.53 21.56
N PHE A 261 1.99 -11.95 20.99
CA PHE A 261 1.54 -10.60 21.33
C PHE A 261 1.07 -10.53 22.79
N VAL A 262 0.35 -11.55 23.27
CA VAL A 262 -0.08 -11.65 24.67
C VAL A 262 1.13 -11.68 25.60
N GLU A 263 2.09 -12.58 25.33
CA GLU A 263 3.30 -12.69 26.15
C GLU A 263 4.12 -11.38 26.16
N LEU A 264 4.27 -10.75 24.97
CA LEU A 264 4.94 -9.46 24.85
C LEU A 264 4.23 -8.39 25.69
N GLY A 265 2.92 -8.27 25.55
CA GLY A 265 2.10 -7.30 26.28
C GLY A 265 2.24 -7.47 27.79
N LYS A 266 2.13 -8.70 28.31
CA LYS A 266 2.33 -8.99 29.74
C LYS A 266 3.74 -8.64 30.24
N LYS A 267 4.77 -8.82 29.41
CA LYS A 267 6.15 -8.43 29.76
C LYS A 267 6.33 -6.91 29.74
N LEU A 268 5.70 -6.20 28.82
CA LEU A 268 5.74 -4.74 28.73
C LEU A 268 5.01 -4.08 29.91
N LEU A 269 3.88 -4.62 30.35
CA LEU A 269 3.13 -4.10 31.49
C LEU A 269 3.82 -4.30 32.87
N LYS A 270 4.97 -4.98 32.91
CA LYS A 270 5.85 -4.97 34.10
C LYS A 270 6.47 -3.58 34.34
N TYR A 271 6.46 -2.72 33.34
CA TYR A 271 6.86 -1.33 33.44
C TYR A 271 5.62 -0.47 33.71
N PRO A 272 5.50 0.17 34.91
CA PRO A 272 4.28 0.86 35.30
C PRO A 272 3.96 2.07 34.43
N GLU A 273 4.95 2.70 33.80
CA GLU A 273 4.81 3.85 32.92
C GLU A 273 4.26 3.49 31.51
N ILE A 274 4.21 2.21 31.16
CA ILE A 274 3.75 1.78 29.83
C ILE A 274 2.24 1.60 29.81
N THR A 275 1.61 2.25 28.83
CA THR A 275 0.23 2.00 28.41
C THR A 275 0.25 1.33 27.05
N ILE A 276 -0.52 0.26 26.89
CA ILE A 276 -0.67 -0.42 25.62
C ILE A 276 -2.03 -0.03 25.02
N ILE A 277 -2.00 0.41 23.75
CA ILE A 277 -3.21 0.64 22.95
C ILE A 277 -3.19 -0.32 21.78
N ILE A 278 -4.23 -1.11 21.62
CA ILE A 278 -4.40 -2.04 20.49
C ILE A 278 -5.16 -1.30 19.38
N THR A 279 -4.60 -1.31 18.19
CA THR A 279 -5.21 -0.75 16.98
C THR A 279 -5.62 -1.85 16.01
N GLY A 280 -6.65 -1.57 15.22
CA GLY A 280 -7.20 -2.48 14.21
C GLY A 280 -8.38 -1.84 13.49
N SER A 281 -8.83 -2.45 12.41
CA SER A 281 -10.06 -2.09 11.72
C SER A 281 -11.30 -2.48 12.52
N GLU A 282 -12.47 -2.03 12.10
CA GLU A 282 -13.75 -2.43 12.69
C GLU A 282 -13.97 -3.95 12.57
N ALA A 283 -13.61 -4.55 11.44
CA ALA A 283 -13.71 -5.99 11.22
C ALA A 283 -12.82 -6.82 12.19
N GLU A 284 -11.74 -6.24 12.69
CA GLU A 284 -10.78 -6.89 13.60
C GLU A 284 -11.10 -6.64 15.09
N GLN A 285 -12.17 -5.91 15.38
CA GLN A 285 -12.50 -5.47 16.75
C GLN A 285 -12.63 -6.63 17.73
N GLN A 286 -13.23 -7.75 17.32
CA GLN A 286 -13.41 -8.91 18.17
C GLN A 286 -12.06 -9.58 18.54
N GLU A 287 -11.15 -9.75 17.58
CA GLU A 287 -9.81 -10.31 17.85
C GLU A 287 -9.00 -9.36 18.76
N CYS A 288 -9.10 -8.04 18.51
CA CYS A 288 -8.44 -7.02 19.33
C CYS A 288 -8.98 -7.01 20.78
N GLU A 289 -10.27 -7.23 20.97
CA GLU A 289 -10.88 -7.31 22.30
C GLU A 289 -10.39 -8.53 23.09
N VAL A 290 -10.32 -9.69 22.42
CA VAL A 290 -9.75 -10.90 23.03
C VAL A 290 -8.29 -10.67 23.43
N LEU A 291 -7.48 -10.04 22.56
CA LEU A 291 -6.10 -9.73 22.85
C LEU A 291 -5.97 -8.79 24.06
N SER A 292 -6.74 -7.70 24.08
CA SER A 292 -6.74 -6.71 25.16
C SER A 292 -7.03 -7.36 26.52
N ARG A 293 -8.12 -8.13 26.61
CA ARG A 293 -8.53 -8.81 27.83
C ARG A 293 -7.53 -9.87 28.29
N THR A 294 -6.92 -10.56 27.35
CA THR A 294 -5.94 -11.64 27.68
C THR A 294 -4.62 -11.08 28.16
N ILE A 295 -4.22 -9.88 27.70
CA ILE A 295 -3.03 -9.18 28.22
C ILE A 295 -3.34 -8.63 29.61
N ASN A 296 -4.25 -7.69 29.72
CA ASN A 296 -4.73 -7.10 30.98
C ASN A 296 -5.94 -6.18 30.69
N PRO A 297 -7.14 -6.47 31.20
CA PRO A 297 -8.34 -5.67 30.90
C PRO A 297 -8.30 -4.23 31.45
N ASP A 298 -7.54 -3.99 32.53
CA ASP A 298 -7.53 -2.70 33.23
C ASP A 298 -6.42 -1.75 32.74
N ARG A 299 -5.43 -2.27 31.96
CA ARG A 299 -4.25 -1.53 31.54
C ARG A 299 -3.99 -1.52 30.05
N VAL A 300 -4.88 -2.13 29.27
CA VAL A 300 -4.80 -2.20 27.81
C VAL A 300 -6.04 -1.63 27.19
N ILE A 301 -5.87 -0.61 26.38
CA ILE A 301 -6.96 0.05 25.66
C ILE A 301 -7.18 -0.65 24.33
N ASN A 302 -8.39 -1.15 24.09
CA ASN A 302 -8.80 -1.57 22.76
C ASN A 302 -9.40 -0.37 22.00
N PHE A 303 -8.63 0.13 21.01
CA PHE A 303 -8.99 1.28 20.20
C PHE A 303 -9.28 0.88 18.74
N SER A 304 -9.44 -0.42 18.46
CA SER A 304 -9.79 -0.93 17.12
C SER A 304 -11.18 -0.49 16.70
N GLY A 305 -11.33 -0.08 15.44
CA GLY A 305 -12.59 0.43 14.88
C GLY A 305 -13.09 1.76 15.48
N LYS A 306 -12.31 2.40 16.36
CA LYS A 306 -12.72 3.64 17.06
C LYS A 306 -12.03 4.90 16.52
N THR A 307 -11.28 4.79 15.44
CA THR A 307 -10.56 5.92 14.83
C THR A 307 -10.96 6.12 13.40
N SER A 308 -11.15 7.36 12.99
CA SER A 308 -11.00 7.74 11.58
C SER A 308 -9.55 7.59 11.16
N PHE A 309 -9.26 7.62 9.86
CA PHE A 309 -7.89 7.52 9.38
C PHE A 309 -7.02 8.69 9.87
N LYS A 310 -7.57 9.92 9.92
CA LYS A 310 -6.89 11.09 10.50
C LYS A 310 -6.57 10.89 11.98
N GLU A 311 -7.53 10.38 12.76
CA GLU A 311 -7.31 10.10 14.20
C GLU A 311 -6.26 9.00 14.40
N LEU A 312 -6.20 7.99 13.53
CA LEU A 312 -5.16 6.96 13.57
C LEU A 312 -3.76 7.57 13.36
N ILE A 313 -3.60 8.47 12.38
CA ILE A 313 -2.33 9.18 12.16
C ILE A 313 -2.01 10.09 13.36
N THR A 314 -3.03 10.74 13.95
CA THR A 314 -2.87 11.54 15.18
C THR A 314 -2.41 10.65 16.34
N LEU A 315 -2.97 9.43 16.47
CA LEU A 315 -2.56 8.48 17.50
C LEU A 315 -1.09 8.06 17.32
N TYR A 316 -0.65 7.83 16.08
CA TYR A 316 0.77 7.58 15.80
C TYR A 316 1.63 8.77 16.24
N SER A 317 1.21 10.02 16.00
CA SER A 317 2.00 11.21 16.32
C SER A 317 2.16 11.46 17.84
N ILE A 318 1.28 10.91 18.67
CA ILE A 318 1.34 11.05 20.14
C ILE A 318 1.87 9.81 20.87
N SER A 319 2.25 8.78 20.14
CA SER A 319 2.70 7.48 20.69
C SER A 319 4.20 7.31 20.57
N ASP A 320 4.77 6.48 21.45
CA ASP A 320 6.22 6.30 21.58
C ASP A 320 6.75 5.15 20.73
N LEU A 321 5.94 4.16 20.37
CA LEU A 321 6.34 3.02 19.55
C LEU A 321 5.11 2.32 18.95
N LEU A 322 5.21 1.93 17.68
CA LEU A 322 4.28 0.98 17.06
C LEU A 322 4.98 -0.37 16.87
N ILE A 323 4.33 -1.44 17.31
CA ILE A 323 4.72 -2.84 17.02
C ILE A 323 3.62 -3.45 16.15
N THR A 324 3.98 -3.91 14.96
CA THR A 324 2.99 -4.34 13.97
C THR A 324 3.53 -5.44 13.06
N ASN A 325 2.65 -6.26 12.52
CA ASN A 325 2.96 -7.15 11.41
C ASN A 325 3.19 -6.34 10.11
N ASP A 326 3.73 -6.99 9.09
CA ASP A 326 3.81 -6.48 7.71
C ASP A 326 2.40 -6.25 7.14
N SER A 327 1.89 -5.03 7.31
CA SER A 327 0.53 -4.63 6.93
C SER A 327 0.42 -3.12 6.72
N GLY A 328 -0.76 -2.61 6.35
CA GLY A 328 -1.02 -1.19 6.13
C GLY A 328 -0.47 -0.24 7.21
N PRO A 329 -0.66 -0.51 8.50
CA PRO A 329 -0.11 0.27 9.61
C PRO A 329 1.37 0.62 9.52
N VAL A 330 2.23 -0.25 8.98
CA VAL A 330 3.66 0.04 8.75
C VAL A 330 3.84 1.29 7.89
N HIS A 331 3.05 1.39 6.81
CA HIS A 331 3.15 2.49 5.85
C HIS A 331 2.46 3.75 6.38
N PHE A 332 1.32 3.61 7.05
CA PHE A 332 0.60 4.74 7.65
C PHE A 332 1.43 5.39 8.76
N ALA A 333 2.01 4.61 9.66
CA ALA A 333 2.90 5.11 10.69
C ALA A 333 4.17 5.76 10.12
N SER A 334 4.63 5.30 8.95
CA SER A 334 5.77 5.92 8.25
C SER A 334 5.49 7.36 7.78
N THR A 335 4.24 7.85 7.83
CA THR A 335 3.90 9.25 7.55
C THR A 335 4.15 10.18 8.74
N THR A 336 4.44 9.63 9.92
CA THR A 336 4.81 10.33 11.15
C THR A 336 6.25 10.04 11.54
N ASP A 337 6.69 10.55 12.66
CA ASP A 337 8.02 10.27 13.19
C ASP A 337 8.03 9.21 14.31
N ILE A 338 6.90 8.50 14.50
CA ILE A 338 6.83 7.39 15.47
C ILE A 338 7.87 6.32 15.16
N PRO A 339 8.59 5.81 16.15
CA PRO A 339 9.37 4.58 15.98
C PRO A 339 8.48 3.39 15.61
N ILE A 340 8.93 2.57 14.66
CA ILE A 340 8.17 1.42 14.16
C ILE A 340 8.99 0.15 14.33
N LEU A 341 8.43 -0.87 14.95
CA LEU A 341 8.97 -2.21 14.97
C LEU A 341 8.06 -3.11 14.15
N ALA A 342 8.50 -3.43 12.94
CA ALA A 342 7.75 -4.19 11.96
C ALA A 342 8.21 -5.65 11.90
N LEU A 343 7.24 -6.60 11.94
CA LEU A 343 7.50 -8.03 11.91
C LEU A 343 7.21 -8.56 10.51
N PHE A 344 8.25 -9.07 9.85
CA PHE A 344 8.19 -9.58 8.49
C PHE A 344 8.48 -11.10 8.46
N GLY A 345 7.72 -11.81 7.65
CA GLY A 345 7.91 -13.25 7.46
C GLY A 345 7.77 -13.64 5.99
N PRO A 346 6.55 -13.89 5.49
CA PRO A 346 6.35 -14.44 4.14
C PRO A 346 6.65 -13.45 3.01
N GLU A 347 6.71 -12.15 3.30
CA GLU A 347 7.07 -11.08 2.36
C GLU A 347 8.44 -10.48 2.71
N THR A 348 9.09 -9.84 1.75
CA THR A 348 10.42 -9.24 1.97
C THR A 348 10.36 -7.76 2.34
N PRO A 349 11.02 -7.34 3.42
CA PRO A 349 11.11 -5.93 3.77
C PRO A 349 11.94 -5.10 2.76
N LYS A 350 12.74 -5.75 1.91
CA LYS A 350 13.48 -5.05 0.84
C LYS A 350 12.54 -4.35 -0.14
N ILE A 351 11.37 -4.94 -0.40
CA ILE A 351 10.39 -4.39 -1.35
C ILE A 351 9.33 -3.55 -0.64
N PHE A 352 8.80 -4.05 0.49
CA PHE A 352 7.65 -3.42 1.16
C PHE A 352 7.94 -2.97 2.59
N GLY A 353 9.21 -2.79 2.95
CA GLY A 353 9.57 -2.28 4.27
C GLY A 353 9.08 -0.85 4.52
N PRO A 354 9.07 -0.41 5.79
CA PRO A 354 8.67 0.94 6.14
C PRO A 354 9.61 1.99 5.54
N MET A 355 9.06 3.10 5.08
CA MET A 355 9.84 4.24 4.57
C MET A 355 10.35 5.18 5.69
N SER A 356 9.97 4.93 6.93
CA SER A 356 10.43 5.72 8.08
C SER A 356 11.90 5.41 8.42
N PRO A 357 12.75 6.43 8.65
CA PRO A 357 14.11 6.21 9.16
C PRO A 357 14.12 5.69 10.60
N ASN A 358 13.02 5.86 11.34
CA ASN A 358 12.87 5.41 12.72
C ASN A 358 12.29 3.98 12.80
N ALA A 359 12.30 3.25 11.69
CA ALA A 359 11.77 1.90 11.65
C ALA A 359 12.87 0.84 11.80
N LYS A 360 12.53 -0.19 12.54
CA LYS A 360 13.30 -1.43 12.65
C LYS A 360 12.44 -2.59 12.15
N VAL A 361 13.03 -3.44 11.33
CA VAL A 361 12.38 -4.68 10.89
C VAL A 361 13.01 -5.87 11.59
N ILE A 362 12.16 -6.79 12.05
CA ILE A 362 12.55 -8.13 12.50
C ILE A 362 12.01 -9.12 11.48
N SER A 363 12.90 -9.97 10.97
CA SER A 363 12.56 -11.07 10.08
C SER A 363 13.45 -12.27 10.34
N THR A 364 13.01 -13.44 9.90
CA THR A 364 13.79 -14.69 9.96
C THR A 364 14.23 -15.09 8.56
N GLU A 365 15.46 -15.56 8.43
CA GLU A 365 16.06 -15.95 7.16
C GLU A 365 15.84 -17.46 6.92
N LEU A 366 14.61 -17.86 6.61
CA LEU A 366 14.32 -19.25 6.28
C LEU A 366 14.50 -19.49 4.77
N ALA A 367 14.88 -20.70 4.39
CA ALA A 367 15.06 -21.07 3.00
C ALA A 367 13.78 -20.90 2.13
N CYS A 368 12.59 -20.96 2.75
CA CYS A 368 11.31 -20.75 2.09
C CYS A 368 10.77 -19.31 2.17
N SER A 369 11.50 -18.39 2.83
CA SER A 369 11.06 -17.00 3.00
C SER A 369 12.03 -16.04 2.26
N PRO A 370 11.49 -15.08 1.48
CA PRO A 370 10.07 -14.79 1.23
C PRO A 370 9.41 -15.78 0.26
N CYS A 371 8.17 -16.20 0.56
CA CYS A 371 7.38 -17.09 -0.32
C CYS A 371 6.22 -16.38 -1.00
N ILE A 372 5.97 -15.12 -0.67
CA ILE A 372 4.95 -14.26 -1.25
C ILE A 372 5.63 -13.18 -2.07
N SER A 373 5.11 -12.93 -3.27
CA SER A 373 5.61 -11.91 -4.18
C SER A 373 4.53 -11.46 -5.16
N VAL A 374 4.80 -10.42 -5.92
CA VAL A 374 3.91 -9.99 -7.02
C VAL A 374 3.81 -11.04 -8.13
N PHE A 375 4.82 -11.88 -8.32
CA PHE A 375 4.86 -12.92 -9.36
C PHE A 375 3.85 -14.04 -9.11
N ASN A 376 3.58 -14.38 -7.84
CA ASN A 376 2.60 -15.38 -7.45
C ASN A 376 1.28 -14.76 -6.95
N GLN A 377 1.05 -13.45 -7.25
CA GLN A 377 -0.13 -12.71 -6.83
C GLN A 377 -0.35 -12.79 -5.31
N LYS A 378 0.75 -12.77 -4.55
CA LYS A 378 0.75 -12.87 -3.07
C LYS A 378 0.10 -14.15 -2.53
N LYS A 379 0.13 -15.24 -3.29
CA LYS A 379 -0.33 -16.56 -2.86
C LYS A 379 0.85 -17.40 -2.37
N SER A 380 0.59 -18.22 -1.35
CA SER A 380 1.53 -19.23 -0.88
C SER A 380 0.79 -20.51 -0.58
N SER A 381 1.43 -21.64 -0.81
CA SER A 381 0.94 -22.97 -0.38
C SER A 381 1.30 -23.28 1.07
N CYS A 382 1.90 -22.31 1.77
CA CYS A 382 2.32 -22.48 3.16
C CYS A 382 1.11 -22.69 4.08
N ASN A 383 1.13 -23.72 4.89
CA ASN A 383 0.15 -24.02 5.94
C ASN A 383 0.76 -23.87 7.35
N ASP A 384 2.04 -23.51 7.44
CA ASP A 384 2.76 -23.34 8.69
C ASP A 384 3.79 -22.19 8.57
N ASN A 385 3.41 -21.01 8.97
CA ASN A 385 4.21 -19.80 8.83
C ASN A 385 5.38 -19.69 9.83
N GLN A 386 6.28 -20.66 9.81
CA GLN A 386 7.46 -20.72 10.68
C GLN A 386 8.30 -19.43 10.65
N CYS A 387 8.31 -18.72 9.53
CA CYS A 387 8.97 -17.41 9.40
C CYS A 387 8.43 -16.36 10.39
N MET A 388 7.15 -16.43 10.76
CA MET A 388 6.58 -15.59 11.82
C MET A 388 6.75 -16.22 13.21
N LYS A 389 6.51 -17.53 13.33
CA LYS A 389 6.58 -18.25 14.61
C LYS A 389 8.01 -18.23 15.23
N GLN A 390 9.05 -18.21 14.42
CA GLN A 390 10.44 -18.13 14.87
C GLN A 390 10.89 -16.72 15.29
N ILE A 391 10.10 -15.69 15.03
CA ILE A 391 10.30 -14.38 15.66
C ILE A 391 9.92 -14.53 17.14
N SER A 392 10.92 -14.70 18.00
CA SER A 392 10.67 -14.91 19.42
C SER A 392 10.28 -13.62 20.13
N VAL A 393 9.45 -13.73 21.17
CA VAL A 393 9.10 -12.60 22.05
C VAL A 393 10.35 -11.92 22.64
N LYS A 394 11.41 -12.70 22.90
CA LYS A 394 12.69 -12.16 23.38
C LYS A 394 13.35 -11.23 22.35
N MET A 395 13.33 -11.59 21.06
CA MET A 395 13.86 -10.75 19.98
C MET A 395 13.11 -9.41 19.94
N VAL A 396 11.78 -9.47 19.92
CA VAL A 396 10.93 -8.27 19.88
C VAL A 396 11.15 -7.41 21.13
N LEU A 397 11.11 -8.00 22.31
CA LEU A 397 11.29 -7.28 23.57
C LEU A 397 12.66 -6.59 23.68
N ASN A 398 13.72 -7.21 23.17
CA ASN A 398 15.05 -6.61 23.16
C ASN A 398 15.09 -5.35 22.28
N GLU A 399 14.44 -5.36 21.12
CA GLU A 399 14.35 -4.17 20.27
C GLU A 399 13.47 -3.09 20.93
N VAL A 400 12.34 -3.46 21.53
CA VAL A 400 11.50 -2.51 22.27
C VAL A 400 12.28 -1.82 23.39
N LYS A 401 13.10 -2.57 24.15
CA LYS A 401 13.94 -1.98 25.19
C LYS A 401 14.90 -0.92 24.67
N LYS A 402 15.51 -1.16 23.49
CA LYS A 402 16.40 -0.17 22.87
C LYS A 402 15.65 1.13 22.53
N PHE A 403 14.43 1.03 21.99
CA PHE A 403 13.59 2.20 21.74
C PHE A 403 13.18 2.93 23.02
N LEU A 404 13.01 2.21 24.12
CA LEU A 404 12.65 2.80 25.41
C LEU A 404 13.85 3.32 26.19
N GLY A 405 15.08 3.15 25.69
CA GLY A 405 16.31 3.53 26.38
C GLY A 405 16.63 2.66 27.61
N LYS A 406 16.27 1.37 27.55
CA LYS A 406 16.40 0.41 28.67
C LYS A 406 17.30 -0.76 28.33
#